data_4f102fa328b1d835e3823ea68e73ee17
#
_entry.id   4f102fa328b1d835e3823ea68e73ee17
#
_cell.length_a   1.000
_cell.length_b   1.000
_cell.length_c   1.000
_cell.angle_alpha   90.00
_cell.angle_beta   90.00
_cell.angle_gamma   90.00
#
_symmetry.space_group_name_H-M   'P 1'
#
loop_
_entity.id
_entity.type
_entity.pdbx_description
1 polymer ?
#
loop_
_entity_poly.entity_id
_entity_poly.type
_entity_poly.pdbx_seq_one_letter_code
_entity_poly.pdbx_strand_id
1 'polypeptide(L)'
;MPRVSVDIDLTYVPVKNRAASLKEIDGAMKRITATIEHGVPGAKVNASGPKGEKGITKLIVRADGAQIKIEVTPVLRGCVYEPEVRSVSPRVEEEFGFAEMSVVSFPDLYGGKIVAALDRQHPRDLFDVRDLFAKEGIADKVRKAFIVYLLSHDRPMGEVLAPPRLDISAEYKHGFDGMVDESVTLDELRSLLRVSSRFSVLPP
;
A
#
# COMPACT_ATOMS: atom_id res chain seq x y z
N MET A 1 -1.79 7.45 -14.11
CA MET A 1 -1.23 7.09 -12.79
C MET A 1 0.08 7.80 -12.64
N PRO A 2 0.39 8.34 -11.47
CA PRO A 2 1.61 9.10 -11.28
C PRO A 2 2.88 8.23 -11.30
N ARG A 3 2.78 6.92 -11.07
CA ARG A 3 3.91 5.99 -11.12
C ARG A 3 3.47 4.54 -11.41
N VAL A 4 4.44 3.72 -11.81
CA VAL A 4 4.24 2.28 -11.99
C VAL A 4 4.10 1.59 -10.63
N SER A 5 3.19 0.60 -10.54
CA SER A 5 3.05 -0.31 -9.41
C SER A 5 3.52 -1.71 -9.81
N VAL A 6 4.21 -2.38 -8.90
CA VAL A 6 4.77 -3.73 -9.12
C VAL A 6 4.15 -4.79 -8.21
N ASP A 7 3.32 -4.37 -7.27
CA ASP A 7 2.74 -5.21 -6.23
C ASP A 7 1.23 -5.06 -6.19
N ILE A 8 0.52 -6.12 -5.78
CA ILE A 8 -0.88 -6.11 -5.41
C ILE A 8 -0.97 -6.28 -3.90
N ASP A 9 -1.35 -5.19 -3.23
CA ASP A 9 -1.53 -5.18 -1.78
C ASP A 9 -2.99 -5.45 -1.43
N LEU A 10 -3.24 -6.51 -0.68
CA LEU A 10 -4.57 -6.91 -0.25
C LEU A 10 -4.84 -6.44 1.19
N THR A 11 -6.05 -5.99 1.44
CA THR A 11 -6.52 -5.61 2.78
C THR A 11 -7.53 -6.63 3.30
N TYR A 12 -7.30 -7.15 4.50
CA TYR A 12 -8.26 -7.99 5.20
C TYR A 12 -9.30 -7.11 5.89
N VAL A 13 -10.49 -7.03 5.30
CA VAL A 13 -11.57 -6.12 5.74
C VAL A 13 -12.23 -6.52 7.05
N PRO A 14 -12.52 -7.82 7.36
CA PRO A 14 -13.22 -8.17 8.58
C PRO A 14 -12.43 -7.84 9.85
N VAL A 15 -13.11 -7.28 10.86
CA VAL A 15 -12.51 -7.01 12.18
C VAL A 15 -12.76 -8.20 13.09
N LYS A 16 -11.79 -9.12 13.16
CA LYS A 16 -11.83 -10.35 13.97
C LYS A 16 -10.57 -10.47 14.83
N ASN A 17 -10.58 -11.40 15.78
CA ASN A 17 -9.37 -11.72 16.53
C ASN A 17 -8.24 -12.24 15.59
N ARG A 18 -6.97 -12.11 16.03
CA ARG A 18 -5.81 -12.44 15.20
C ARG A 18 -5.83 -13.86 14.65
N ALA A 19 -6.19 -14.85 15.49
CA ALA A 19 -6.16 -16.26 15.08
C ALA A 19 -7.20 -16.55 13.97
N ALA A 20 -8.40 -16.03 14.10
CA ALA A 20 -9.45 -16.17 13.09
C ALA A 20 -9.06 -15.44 11.80
N SER A 21 -8.53 -14.23 11.90
CA SER A 21 -8.07 -13.45 10.75
C SER A 21 -6.97 -14.16 9.96
N LEU A 22 -5.93 -14.67 10.64
CA LEU A 22 -4.84 -15.40 9.99
C LEU A 22 -5.32 -16.67 9.29
N LYS A 23 -6.26 -17.40 9.90
CA LYS A 23 -6.86 -18.59 9.28
C LYS A 23 -7.65 -18.24 8.00
N GLU A 24 -8.41 -17.17 8.03
CA GLU A 24 -9.20 -16.72 6.86
C GLU A 24 -8.29 -16.16 5.75
N ILE A 25 -7.27 -15.40 6.11
CA ILE A 25 -6.25 -14.93 5.18
C ILE A 25 -5.56 -16.12 4.48
N ASP A 26 -5.09 -17.10 5.24
CA ASP A 26 -4.44 -18.31 4.69
C ASP A 26 -5.37 -19.03 3.71
N GLY A 27 -6.65 -19.21 4.08
CA GLY A 27 -7.66 -19.81 3.21
C GLY A 27 -7.90 -18.99 1.94
N ALA A 28 -7.93 -17.66 2.03
CA ALA A 28 -8.08 -16.78 0.88
C ALA A 28 -6.86 -16.86 -0.06
N MET A 29 -5.64 -16.79 0.50
CA MET A 29 -4.41 -16.89 -0.29
C MET A 29 -4.28 -18.23 -1.01
N LYS A 30 -4.70 -19.34 -0.40
CA LYS A 30 -4.78 -20.66 -1.05
C LYS A 30 -5.77 -20.68 -2.21
N ARG A 31 -6.95 -20.07 -2.06
CA ARG A 31 -7.90 -19.95 -3.18
C ARG A 31 -7.35 -19.11 -4.32
N ILE A 32 -6.72 -17.96 -4.01
CA ILE A 32 -6.07 -17.10 -5.01
C ILE A 32 -4.99 -17.90 -5.76
N THR A 33 -4.15 -18.65 -5.05
CA THR A 33 -3.14 -19.52 -5.67
C THR A 33 -3.78 -20.48 -6.67
N ALA A 34 -4.77 -21.24 -6.23
CA ALA A 34 -5.45 -22.23 -7.09
C ALA A 34 -6.12 -21.57 -8.30
N THR A 35 -6.75 -20.40 -8.13
CA THR A 35 -7.39 -19.67 -9.23
C THR A 35 -6.35 -19.20 -10.26
N ILE A 36 -5.20 -18.69 -9.81
CA ILE A 36 -4.13 -18.23 -10.72
C ILE A 36 -3.54 -19.42 -11.49
N GLU A 37 -3.19 -20.51 -10.82
CA GLU A 37 -2.58 -21.68 -11.44
C GLU A 37 -3.53 -22.38 -12.43
N HIS A 38 -4.84 -22.30 -12.18
CA HIS A 38 -5.85 -22.84 -13.10
C HIS A 38 -6.15 -21.88 -14.27
N GLY A 39 -6.22 -20.57 -14.00
CA GLY A 39 -6.69 -19.56 -14.95
C GLY A 39 -5.59 -18.95 -15.84
N VAL A 40 -4.32 -19.02 -15.42
CA VAL A 40 -3.19 -18.43 -16.15
C VAL A 40 -2.26 -19.54 -16.63
N PRO A 41 -2.25 -19.86 -17.93
CA PRO A 41 -1.41 -20.93 -18.49
C PRO A 41 0.08 -20.72 -18.14
N GLY A 42 0.72 -21.77 -17.62
CA GLY A 42 2.15 -21.73 -17.27
C GLY A 42 2.50 -20.94 -16.00
N ALA A 43 1.51 -20.38 -15.29
CA ALA A 43 1.76 -19.68 -14.04
C ALA A 43 2.33 -20.61 -12.95
N LYS A 44 3.33 -20.11 -12.24
CA LYS A 44 3.91 -20.74 -11.05
C LYS A 44 3.75 -19.81 -9.87
N VAL A 45 3.15 -20.30 -8.79
CA VAL A 45 2.91 -19.51 -7.57
C VAL A 45 3.77 -20.02 -6.43
N ASN A 46 4.67 -19.18 -5.93
CA ASN A 46 5.43 -19.46 -4.71
C ASN A 46 4.76 -18.75 -3.52
N ALA A 47 4.22 -19.54 -2.61
CA ALA A 47 3.53 -19.05 -1.42
C ALA A 47 4.47 -19.01 -0.21
N SER A 48 4.37 -17.97 0.61
CA SER A 48 5.13 -17.82 1.84
C SER A 48 4.33 -17.07 2.91
N GLY A 49 4.75 -17.17 4.14
CA GLY A 49 4.13 -16.50 5.28
C GLY A 49 5.16 -15.86 6.21
N PRO A 50 4.72 -15.22 7.29
CA PRO A 50 5.61 -14.59 8.27
C PRO A 50 6.52 -15.62 8.93
N LYS A 51 7.75 -15.22 9.25
CA LYS A 51 8.67 -16.09 9.98
C LYS A 51 8.09 -16.45 11.36
N GLY A 52 8.03 -17.76 11.66
CA GLY A 52 7.54 -18.26 12.95
C GLY A 52 6.02 -18.34 13.10
N GLU A 53 5.24 -17.90 12.12
CA GLU A 53 3.80 -18.04 12.11
C GLU A 53 3.34 -19.00 11.01
N LYS A 54 2.21 -19.68 11.25
CA LYS A 54 1.57 -20.53 10.23
C LYS A 54 0.65 -19.68 9.36
N GLY A 55 0.64 -19.98 8.06
CA GLY A 55 -0.27 -19.38 7.10
C GLY A 55 0.46 -18.62 5.98
N ILE A 56 -0.26 -18.43 4.88
CA ILE A 56 0.24 -17.75 3.68
C ILE A 56 -0.21 -16.29 3.72
N THR A 57 0.73 -15.36 3.56
CA THR A 57 0.46 -13.93 3.47
C THR A 57 1.06 -13.28 2.23
N LYS A 58 1.88 -14.03 1.48
CA LYS A 58 2.54 -13.54 0.27
C LYS A 58 2.55 -14.61 -0.80
N LEU A 59 2.29 -14.20 -2.03
CA LEU A 59 2.43 -14.99 -3.24
C LEU A 59 3.39 -14.27 -4.20
N ILE A 60 4.30 -15.02 -4.80
CA ILE A 60 5.09 -14.56 -5.94
C ILE A 60 4.62 -15.37 -7.15
N VAL A 61 3.94 -14.71 -8.04
CA VAL A 61 3.40 -15.29 -9.28
C VAL A 61 4.38 -15.03 -10.41
N ARG A 62 4.71 -16.07 -11.19
CA ARG A 62 5.56 -15.98 -12.39
C ARG A 62 4.85 -16.60 -13.55
N ALA A 63 4.73 -15.87 -14.66
CA ALA A 63 4.21 -16.35 -15.93
C ALA A 63 4.81 -15.50 -17.07
N ASP A 64 5.14 -16.11 -18.20
CA ASP A 64 5.60 -15.43 -19.43
C ASP A 64 6.70 -14.37 -19.23
N GLY A 65 7.66 -14.68 -18.36
CA GLY A 65 8.76 -13.77 -18.04
C GLY A 65 8.41 -12.62 -17.06
N ALA A 66 7.14 -12.47 -16.72
CA ALA A 66 6.68 -11.49 -15.74
C ALA A 66 6.68 -12.08 -14.30
N GLN A 67 6.83 -11.20 -13.33
CA GLN A 67 6.67 -11.53 -11.93
C GLN A 67 5.79 -10.50 -11.23
N ILE A 68 4.78 -10.97 -10.50
CA ILE A 68 3.89 -10.14 -9.70
C ILE A 68 3.93 -10.64 -8.25
N LYS A 69 4.04 -9.71 -7.31
CA LYS A 69 3.89 -10.00 -5.89
C LYS A 69 2.46 -9.66 -5.46
N ILE A 70 1.82 -10.57 -4.74
CA ILE A 70 0.53 -10.36 -4.08
C ILE A 70 0.76 -10.58 -2.59
N GLU A 71 0.44 -9.58 -1.76
CA GLU A 71 0.62 -9.73 -0.33
C GLU A 71 -0.53 -9.13 0.47
N VAL A 72 -0.72 -9.64 1.67
CA VAL A 72 -1.65 -9.10 2.66
C VAL A 72 -0.88 -8.87 3.96
N THR A 73 -1.01 -7.66 4.51
CA THR A 73 -0.39 -7.34 5.81
C THR A 73 -1.37 -7.65 6.92
N PRO A 74 -1.10 -8.67 7.78
CA PRO A 74 -2.04 -9.10 8.81
C PRO A 74 -1.99 -8.24 10.09
N VAL A 75 -1.23 -7.14 10.09
CA VAL A 75 -1.07 -6.24 11.25
C VAL A 75 -2.34 -5.41 11.43
N LEU A 76 -2.78 -4.74 10.36
CA LEU A 76 -4.03 -3.99 10.35
C LEU A 76 -5.16 -4.86 9.80
N ARG A 77 -6.36 -4.68 10.34
CA ARG A 77 -7.59 -5.36 9.94
C ARG A 77 -8.72 -4.34 9.91
N GLY A 78 -9.56 -4.46 8.90
CA GLY A 78 -10.62 -3.50 8.66
C GLY A 78 -10.19 -2.30 7.84
N CYS A 79 -11.17 -1.48 7.51
CA CYS A 79 -11.05 -0.18 6.90
C CYS A 79 -11.83 0.82 7.72
N VAL A 80 -11.48 2.10 7.64
CA VAL A 80 -12.21 3.19 8.32
C VAL A 80 -13.51 3.49 7.58
N TYR A 81 -13.47 3.36 6.26
CA TYR A 81 -14.62 3.55 5.36
C TYR A 81 -14.85 2.29 4.54
N GLU A 82 -16.08 2.13 4.05
CA GLU A 82 -16.42 0.99 3.20
C GLU A 82 -15.57 0.96 1.93
N PRO A 83 -15.09 -0.22 1.51
CA PRO A 83 -14.45 -0.41 0.22
C PRO A 83 -15.40 -0.05 -0.93
N GLU A 84 -14.83 0.41 -2.04
CA GLU A 84 -15.55 0.81 -3.23
C GLU A 84 -15.26 -0.16 -4.37
N VAL A 85 -16.28 -0.52 -5.14
CA VAL A 85 -16.06 -1.27 -6.39
C VAL A 85 -15.63 -0.27 -7.46
N ARG A 86 -14.49 -0.54 -8.10
CA ARG A 86 -13.94 0.32 -9.17
C ARG A 86 -13.55 -0.49 -10.37
N SER A 87 -13.93 0.00 -11.53
CA SER A 87 -13.44 -0.50 -12.82
C SER A 87 -12.04 0.05 -13.12
N VAL A 88 -11.32 -0.67 -13.96
CA VAL A 88 -10.06 -0.18 -14.53
C VAL A 88 -10.28 1.11 -15.32
N SER A 89 -9.22 1.89 -15.51
CA SER A 89 -9.32 3.11 -16.32
C SER A 89 -9.59 2.77 -17.80
N PRO A 90 -10.24 3.67 -18.59
CA PRO A 90 -10.50 3.42 -20.01
C PRO A 90 -9.26 3.02 -20.80
N ARG A 91 -8.11 3.63 -20.51
CA ARG A 91 -6.84 3.27 -21.15
C ARG A 91 -6.40 1.83 -20.85
N VAL A 92 -6.59 1.35 -19.62
CA VAL A 92 -6.26 -0.02 -19.24
C VAL A 92 -7.26 -0.99 -19.83
N GLU A 93 -8.55 -0.62 -19.89
CA GLU A 93 -9.59 -1.42 -20.53
C GLU A 93 -9.34 -1.61 -22.02
N GLU A 94 -8.92 -0.55 -22.71
CA GLU A 94 -8.59 -0.60 -24.14
C GLU A 94 -7.41 -1.52 -24.45
N GLU A 95 -6.40 -1.55 -23.59
CA GLU A 95 -5.16 -2.30 -23.79
C GLU A 95 -5.24 -3.74 -23.27
N PHE A 96 -5.91 -3.96 -22.12
CA PHE A 96 -5.90 -5.24 -21.39
C PHE A 96 -7.30 -5.82 -21.15
N GLY A 97 -8.36 -5.13 -21.57
CA GLY A 97 -9.74 -5.55 -21.35
C GLY A 97 -10.32 -5.05 -20.02
N PHE A 98 -11.65 -5.23 -19.89
CA PHE A 98 -12.40 -4.80 -18.72
C PHE A 98 -12.05 -5.62 -17.49
N ALA A 99 -11.84 -4.93 -16.36
CA ALA A 99 -11.75 -5.54 -15.05
C ALA A 99 -12.37 -4.62 -14.00
N GLU A 100 -12.95 -5.21 -12.98
CA GLU A 100 -13.57 -4.53 -11.85
C GLU A 100 -13.18 -5.23 -10.55
N MET A 101 -12.89 -4.46 -9.51
CA MET A 101 -12.51 -5.02 -8.22
C MET A 101 -12.93 -4.12 -7.06
N SER A 102 -13.11 -4.72 -5.90
CA SER A 102 -13.25 -3.97 -4.64
C SER A 102 -11.90 -3.41 -4.22
N VAL A 103 -11.82 -2.11 -4.02
CA VAL A 103 -10.63 -1.39 -3.55
C VAL A 103 -10.94 -0.66 -2.26
N VAL A 104 -9.94 -0.47 -1.41
CA VAL A 104 -10.09 0.37 -0.22
C VAL A 104 -10.44 1.80 -0.63
N SER A 105 -11.20 2.50 0.21
CA SER A 105 -11.58 3.87 -0.05
C SER A 105 -10.36 4.78 -0.25
N PHE A 106 -10.53 5.88 -0.99
CA PHE A 106 -9.46 6.88 -1.14
C PHE A 106 -8.90 7.37 0.21
N PRO A 107 -9.74 7.71 1.22
CA PRO A 107 -9.24 8.08 2.54
C PRO A 107 -8.43 6.98 3.23
N ASP A 108 -8.84 5.72 3.14
CA ASP A 108 -8.10 4.59 3.71
C ASP A 108 -6.75 4.39 3.02
N LEU A 109 -6.73 4.42 1.68
CA LEU A 109 -5.51 4.29 0.91
C LEU A 109 -4.48 5.35 1.30
N TYR A 110 -4.90 6.62 1.31
CA TYR A 110 -3.96 7.71 1.60
C TYR A 110 -3.67 7.89 3.08
N GLY A 111 -4.61 7.57 3.98
CA GLY A 111 -4.33 7.48 5.41
C GLY A 111 -3.20 6.50 5.72
N GLY A 112 -3.26 5.30 5.13
CA GLY A 112 -2.20 4.30 5.25
C GLY A 112 -0.89 4.73 4.60
N LYS A 113 -0.94 5.36 3.41
CA LYS A 113 0.27 5.86 2.71
C LYS A 113 0.98 6.97 3.49
N ILE A 114 0.25 7.88 4.14
CA ILE A 114 0.86 8.91 4.99
C ILE A 114 1.60 8.27 6.17
N VAL A 115 0.99 7.29 6.85
CA VAL A 115 1.66 6.56 7.94
C VAL A 115 2.91 5.84 7.42
N ALA A 116 2.84 5.15 6.30
CA ALA A 116 3.97 4.46 5.69
C ALA A 116 5.10 5.43 5.28
N ALA A 117 4.75 6.60 4.72
CA ALA A 117 5.72 7.63 4.36
C ALA A 117 6.46 8.19 5.57
N LEU A 118 5.78 8.34 6.71
CA LEU A 118 6.40 8.77 7.96
C LEU A 118 7.27 7.66 8.58
N ASP A 119 6.78 6.42 8.59
CA ASP A 119 7.46 5.30 9.26
C ASP A 119 8.72 4.84 8.53
N ARG A 120 8.60 4.48 7.26
CA ARG A 120 9.71 3.88 6.48
C ARG A 120 10.37 4.84 5.50
N GLN A 121 9.80 6.01 5.26
CA GLN A 121 10.33 7.07 4.40
C GLN A 121 10.71 6.58 2.99
N HIS A 122 10.02 5.54 2.48
CA HIS A 122 10.33 5.00 1.16
C HIS A 122 9.99 6.02 0.06
N PRO A 123 10.84 6.24 -0.95
CA PRO A 123 10.63 7.25 -2.00
C PRO A 123 9.27 7.17 -2.69
N ARG A 124 8.75 5.97 -2.91
CA ARG A 124 7.42 5.77 -3.51
C ARG A 124 6.29 6.30 -2.63
N ASP A 125 6.37 6.09 -1.32
CA ASP A 125 5.35 6.58 -0.39
C ASP A 125 5.42 8.10 -0.25
N LEU A 126 6.63 8.64 -0.19
CA LEU A 126 6.84 10.09 -0.19
C LEU A 126 6.29 10.73 -1.47
N PHE A 127 6.54 10.14 -2.63
CA PHE A 127 6.00 10.61 -3.90
C PHE A 127 4.47 10.60 -3.92
N ASP A 128 3.84 9.51 -3.50
CA ASP A 128 2.38 9.40 -3.45
C ASP A 128 1.77 10.46 -2.52
N VAL A 129 2.42 10.74 -1.38
CA VAL A 129 1.99 11.79 -0.43
C VAL A 129 2.23 13.18 -1.00
N ARG A 130 3.34 13.43 -1.72
CA ARG A 130 3.59 14.68 -2.43
C ARG A 130 2.45 14.98 -3.41
N ASP A 131 2.09 14.00 -4.20
CA ASP A 131 1.05 14.11 -5.21
C ASP A 131 -0.33 14.37 -4.58
N LEU A 132 -0.64 13.72 -3.46
CA LEU A 132 -1.84 14.01 -2.68
C LEU A 132 -1.90 15.49 -2.27
N PHE A 133 -0.82 16.00 -1.69
CA PHE A 133 -0.77 17.40 -1.25
C PHE A 133 -0.89 18.40 -2.40
N ALA A 134 -0.28 18.08 -3.54
CA ALA A 134 -0.27 18.98 -4.69
C ALA A 134 -1.62 19.03 -5.41
N LYS A 135 -2.37 17.92 -5.45
CA LYS A 135 -3.59 17.80 -6.27
C LYS A 135 -4.87 17.94 -5.47
N GLU A 136 -4.95 17.34 -4.29
CA GLU A 136 -6.21 17.15 -3.56
C GLU A 136 -6.17 17.74 -2.14
N GLY A 137 -4.99 17.91 -1.57
CA GLY A 137 -4.83 18.29 -0.18
C GLY A 137 -5.29 17.20 0.79
N ILE A 138 -5.41 17.55 2.07
CA ILE A 138 -5.87 16.64 3.12
C ILE A 138 -7.32 16.98 3.49
N ALA A 139 -8.26 16.25 2.89
CA ALA A 139 -9.65 16.32 3.29
C ALA A 139 -9.87 15.67 4.68
N ASP A 140 -10.95 16.07 5.38
CA ASP A 140 -11.29 15.55 6.71
C ASP A 140 -11.35 14.02 6.79
N LYS A 141 -11.86 13.36 5.76
CA LYS A 141 -11.91 11.89 5.71
C LYS A 141 -10.52 11.27 5.69
N VAL A 142 -9.57 11.84 4.92
CA VAL A 142 -8.17 11.38 4.88
C VAL A 142 -7.51 11.58 6.23
N ARG A 143 -7.74 12.73 6.87
CA ARG A 143 -7.24 13.02 8.22
C ARG A 143 -7.74 12.01 9.25
N LYS A 144 -9.04 11.68 9.24
CA LYS A 144 -9.62 10.68 10.15
C LYS A 144 -9.04 9.29 9.91
N ALA A 145 -8.93 8.86 8.66
CA ALA A 145 -8.29 7.60 8.32
C ALA A 145 -6.84 7.56 8.79
N PHE A 146 -6.06 8.60 8.50
CA PHE A 146 -4.67 8.74 8.98
C PHE A 146 -4.55 8.57 10.49
N ILE A 147 -5.42 9.22 11.29
CA ILE A 147 -5.40 9.10 12.75
C ILE A 147 -5.66 7.65 13.18
N VAL A 148 -6.63 6.97 12.57
CA VAL A 148 -6.94 5.57 12.91
C VAL A 148 -5.76 4.66 12.56
N TYR A 149 -5.17 4.81 11.38
CA TYR A 149 -3.99 4.02 10.96
C TYR A 149 -2.79 4.31 11.85
N LEU A 150 -2.55 5.56 12.23
CA LEU A 150 -1.48 5.96 13.14
C LEU A 150 -1.63 5.34 14.54
N LEU A 151 -2.85 5.37 15.10
CA LEU A 151 -3.16 4.76 16.40
C LEU A 151 -3.10 3.22 16.37
N SER A 152 -3.28 2.64 15.19
CA SER A 152 -3.22 1.18 14.98
C SER A 152 -1.81 0.68 14.64
N HIS A 153 -0.83 1.57 14.53
CA HIS A 153 0.56 1.24 14.24
C HIS A 153 1.21 0.55 15.44
N ASP A 154 2.18 -0.33 15.20
CA ASP A 154 2.89 -1.08 16.24
C ASP A 154 3.98 -0.25 16.95
N ARG A 155 4.40 0.88 16.36
CA ARG A 155 5.33 1.83 16.97
C ARG A 155 4.59 2.95 17.72
N PRO A 156 5.21 3.52 18.76
CA PRO A 156 4.66 4.68 19.46
C PRO A 156 4.36 5.84 18.48
N MET A 157 3.16 6.40 18.57
CA MET A 157 2.69 7.48 17.69
C MET A 157 3.69 8.66 17.60
N GLY A 158 4.30 9.03 18.73
CA GLY A 158 5.29 10.12 18.75
C GLY A 158 6.53 9.84 17.92
N GLU A 159 6.97 8.58 17.83
CA GLU A 159 8.10 8.18 17.00
C GLU A 159 7.74 8.20 15.50
N VAL A 160 6.50 7.82 15.16
CA VAL A 160 6.04 7.85 13.76
C VAL A 160 5.83 9.29 13.30
N LEU A 161 5.32 10.17 14.15
CA LEU A 161 5.07 11.59 13.81
C LEU A 161 6.35 12.43 13.73
N ALA A 162 7.39 12.06 14.47
CA ALA A 162 8.68 12.74 14.46
C ALA A 162 9.84 11.77 14.17
N PRO A 163 9.83 11.11 13.01
CA PRO A 163 10.81 10.10 12.72
C PRO A 163 12.19 10.72 12.49
N PRO A 164 13.27 10.02 12.90
CA PRO A 164 14.61 10.40 12.48
C PRO A 164 14.71 10.29 10.96
N ARG A 165 15.50 11.15 10.34
CA ARG A 165 15.72 11.07 8.89
C ARG A 165 16.53 9.83 8.54
N LEU A 166 16.00 9.03 7.62
CA LEU A 166 16.68 7.89 7.05
C LEU A 166 17.47 8.31 5.82
N ASP A 167 18.58 7.62 5.55
CA ASP A 167 19.21 7.70 4.25
C ASP A 167 18.48 6.75 3.29
N ILE A 168 17.74 7.34 2.36
CA ILE A 168 16.93 6.64 1.36
C ILE A 168 17.54 6.74 -0.04
N SER A 169 18.83 7.04 -0.14
CA SER A 169 19.50 7.24 -1.43
C SER A 169 19.56 5.96 -2.26
N ALA A 170 19.76 4.81 -1.61
CA ALA A 170 19.77 3.51 -2.28
C ALA A 170 18.38 3.12 -2.78
N GLU A 171 17.36 3.29 -1.96
CA GLU A 171 15.95 3.03 -2.31
C GLU A 171 15.47 3.96 -3.43
N TYR A 172 15.93 5.21 -3.42
CA TYR A 172 15.64 6.14 -4.50
C TYR A 172 16.23 5.65 -5.82
N LYS A 173 17.52 5.32 -5.84
CA LYS A 173 18.23 4.91 -7.04
C LYS A 173 17.75 3.56 -7.61
N HIS A 174 17.44 2.60 -6.75
CA HIS A 174 17.13 1.23 -7.18
C HIS A 174 15.65 0.88 -7.15
N GLY A 175 14.82 1.67 -6.45
CA GLY A 175 13.41 1.34 -6.24
C GLY A 175 12.43 2.44 -6.64
N PHE A 176 12.92 3.60 -7.13
CA PHE A 176 12.05 4.71 -7.53
C PHE A 176 12.47 5.36 -8.85
N ASP A 177 13.76 5.54 -9.10
CA ASP A 177 14.26 6.15 -10.34
C ASP A 177 13.77 5.38 -11.57
N GLY A 178 13.19 6.10 -12.55
CA GLY A 178 12.56 5.51 -13.73
C GLY A 178 11.13 4.97 -13.52
N MET A 179 10.53 5.10 -12.33
CA MET A 179 9.13 4.68 -12.10
C MET A 179 8.10 5.78 -12.37
N VAL A 180 8.55 6.98 -12.68
CA VAL A 180 7.72 8.17 -12.93
C VAL A 180 8.16 8.84 -14.23
N ASP A 181 7.19 9.46 -14.92
CA ASP A 181 7.46 10.18 -16.17
C ASP A 181 8.06 11.57 -15.93
N GLU A 182 7.96 12.09 -14.70
CA GLU A 182 8.51 13.39 -14.32
C GLU A 182 9.84 13.27 -13.57
N SER A 183 10.70 14.28 -13.69
CA SER A 183 11.92 14.34 -12.91
C SER A 183 11.62 14.80 -11.49
N VAL A 184 11.78 13.91 -10.52
CA VAL A 184 11.59 14.18 -9.10
C VAL A 184 12.88 13.91 -8.36
N THR A 185 13.43 14.91 -7.71
CA THR A 185 14.72 14.78 -7.01
C THR A 185 14.54 14.15 -5.61
N LEU A 186 15.61 13.53 -5.14
CA LEU A 186 15.65 12.99 -3.77
C LEU A 186 15.42 14.08 -2.72
N ASP A 187 15.92 15.30 -2.94
CA ASP A 187 15.76 16.41 -2.00
C ASP A 187 14.32 16.94 -1.96
N GLU A 188 13.61 16.93 -3.08
CA GLU A 188 12.17 17.23 -3.10
C GLU A 188 11.40 16.23 -2.23
N LEU A 189 11.65 14.93 -2.39
CA LEU A 189 10.99 13.91 -1.56
C LEU A 189 11.34 14.08 -0.07
N ARG A 190 12.60 14.32 0.25
CA ARG A 190 13.04 14.58 1.63
C ARG A 190 12.42 15.83 2.25
N SER A 191 12.10 16.84 1.43
CA SER A 191 11.48 18.08 1.92
C SER A 191 10.09 17.87 2.49
N LEU A 192 9.37 16.83 2.05
CA LEU A 192 8.04 16.48 2.56
C LEU A 192 8.06 16.10 4.04
N LEU A 193 9.12 15.48 4.51
CA LEU A 193 9.28 15.12 5.92
C LEU A 193 9.45 16.36 6.83
N ARG A 194 9.81 17.53 6.27
CA ARG A 194 9.80 18.80 6.99
C ARG A 194 8.39 19.34 7.21
N VAL A 195 7.43 18.86 6.43
CA VAL A 195 6.01 19.25 6.48
C VAL A 195 5.30 18.56 7.64
N SER A 196 5.93 17.59 8.33
CA SER A 196 5.36 17.00 9.56
C SER A 196 5.03 18.08 10.62
N SER A 197 5.74 19.21 10.61
CA SER A 197 5.35 20.39 11.43
C SER A 197 4.02 21.04 10.98
N ARG A 198 3.53 20.78 9.78
CA ARG A 198 2.21 21.25 9.32
C ARG A 198 1.06 20.36 9.78
N PHE A 199 1.33 19.12 10.17
CA PHE A 199 0.32 18.29 10.85
C PHE A 199 0.03 18.75 12.29
N SER A 200 0.94 19.51 12.90
CA SER A 200 0.75 20.08 14.23
C SER A 200 -0.09 21.38 14.23
N VAL A 201 -0.41 21.94 13.07
CA VAL A 201 -1.30 23.10 12.94
C VAL A 201 -2.68 22.60 12.50
N LEU A 202 -3.32 21.82 13.37
CA LEU A 202 -4.75 21.58 13.28
C LEU A 202 -5.42 22.69 14.13
N PRO A 203 -6.28 23.54 13.56
CA PRO A 203 -7.12 24.41 14.38
C PRO A 203 -8.01 23.57 15.28
N PRO A 204 -8.37 24.07 16.46
CA PRO A 204 -9.20 23.39 17.46
C PRO A 204 -10.57 23.02 16.91
#